data_6eede98726fb386b5d29ed0275895de2
#
_entry.id   6eede98726fb386b5d29ed0275895de2
#
_cell.length_a   1.000
_cell.length_b   1.000
_cell.length_c   1.000
_cell.angle_alpha   90.00
_cell.angle_beta   90.00
_cell.angle_gamma   90.00
#
_symmetry.space_group_name_H-M   'P 1'
#
loop_
_entity.id
_entity.type
_entity.pdbx_description
1 polymer ?
#
loop_
_entity_poly.entity_id
_entity_poly.type
_entity_poly.pdbx_seq_one_letter_code
_entity_poly.pdbx_strand_id
1 'polypeptide(L)'
;ILSFIVLLLTGLTYVILMYRENKIKFQTLANMDALTNIYNRYGFDTLAERMIAKNPRNHYIAALLDVDDFKLINDVYGHTYGDSALKNLADSMKKFFPSDVLLGRNGGDEFCILIPNCTYEDAKEKLTQFTKTPKTFLYKGKEHSFYISLGYAEYPRSGSNHFQLIRCADAALYEIKLHGKNGCMAYREGLQSGIRKQLGFALKDVSEHLPCAFIIYKADKKDDELFYANHEFLHMTGYKNLDEFFSHTKKSFRNLIREDEQEQMESSIWKQIDGGNENDYIYFHMRKNDGSYIFVLDHGRIVETPQYGRVFYVMFIAVSYTHLTLPTKA
;
A
#
# COMPACT_ATOMS: atom_id res chain seq x y z
N ILE A 1 43.15 -44.50 32.34
CA ILE A 1 43.37 -43.60 31.19
C ILE A 1 42.29 -43.79 30.11
N LEU A 2 42.04 -45.04 29.65
CA LEU A 2 41.05 -45.32 28.61
C LEU A 2 39.61 -44.92 29.04
N SER A 3 39.17 -45.22 30.27
CA SER A 3 37.87 -44.81 30.79
C SER A 3 37.70 -43.29 30.88
N PHE A 4 38.76 -42.56 31.21
CA PHE A 4 38.73 -41.11 31.26
C PHE A 4 38.60 -40.49 29.85
N ILE A 5 39.29 -41.05 28.83
CA ILE A 5 39.19 -40.63 27.44
C ILE A 5 37.78 -40.90 26.93
N VAL A 6 37.18 -42.04 27.23
CA VAL A 6 35.80 -42.37 26.84
C VAL A 6 34.80 -41.37 27.48
N LEU A 7 34.99 -41.03 28.75
CA LEU A 7 34.14 -40.05 29.44
C LEU A 7 34.25 -38.64 28.84
N LEU A 8 35.46 -38.23 28.47
CA LEU A 8 35.69 -36.94 27.76
C LEU A 8 35.03 -36.92 26.38
N LEU A 9 35.17 -37.99 25.61
CA LEU A 9 34.56 -38.09 24.29
C LEU A 9 33.03 -38.09 24.35
N THR A 10 32.42 -38.81 25.31
CA THR A 10 30.96 -38.80 25.53
C THR A 10 30.47 -37.43 25.96
N GLY A 11 31.20 -36.76 26.86
CA GLY A 11 30.89 -35.38 27.26
C GLY A 11 30.99 -34.40 26.12
N LEU A 12 32.03 -34.50 25.29
CA LEU A 12 32.18 -33.65 24.11
C LEU A 12 31.07 -33.88 23.07
N THR A 13 30.72 -35.15 22.80
CA THR A 13 29.60 -35.46 21.89
C THR A 13 28.28 -34.93 22.41
N TYR A 14 28.01 -35.03 23.69
CA TYR A 14 26.81 -34.48 24.33
C TYR A 14 26.75 -32.96 24.16
N VAL A 15 27.82 -32.24 24.43
CA VAL A 15 27.90 -30.77 24.24
C VAL A 15 27.66 -30.38 22.78
N ILE A 16 28.26 -31.12 21.84
CA ILE A 16 28.05 -30.85 20.39
C ILE A 16 26.59 -31.08 20.01
N LEU A 17 25.95 -32.14 20.48
CA LEU A 17 24.54 -32.43 20.20
C LEU A 17 23.63 -31.34 20.78
N MET A 18 23.83 -30.96 22.03
CA MET A 18 23.10 -29.88 22.70
C MET A 18 23.28 -28.54 21.96
N TYR A 19 24.52 -28.24 21.54
CA TYR A 19 24.76 -27.03 20.73
C TYR A 19 24.02 -27.07 19.40
N ARG A 20 24.01 -28.19 18.69
CA ARG A 20 23.29 -28.36 17.42
C ARG A 20 21.78 -28.24 17.62
N GLU A 21 21.21 -28.85 18.65
CA GLU A 21 19.79 -28.74 18.98
C GLU A 21 19.39 -27.29 19.29
N ASN A 22 20.17 -26.62 20.14
CA ASN A 22 19.91 -25.22 20.46
C ASN A 22 20.03 -24.33 19.23
N LYS A 23 21.04 -24.55 18.38
CA LYS A 23 21.20 -23.79 17.13
C LYS A 23 20.00 -23.97 16.19
N ILE A 24 19.50 -25.22 16.06
CA ILE A 24 18.31 -25.49 15.24
C ILE A 24 17.07 -24.82 15.84
N LYS A 25 16.87 -24.91 17.17
CA LYS A 25 15.77 -24.23 17.86
C LYS A 25 15.80 -22.72 17.67
N PHE A 26 16.98 -22.10 17.85
CA PHE A 26 17.15 -20.65 17.62
C PHE A 26 16.90 -20.26 16.17
N GLN A 27 17.38 -21.04 15.22
CA GLN A 27 17.14 -20.77 13.79
C GLN A 27 15.65 -20.94 13.44
N THR A 28 14.97 -21.93 14.00
CA THR A 28 13.53 -22.11 13.78
C THR A 28 12.74 -20.94 14.36
N LEU A 29 13.03 -20.54 15.61
CA LEU A 29 12.39 -19.39 16.25
C LEU A 29 12.64 -18.08 15.49
N ALA A 30 13.86 -17.89 14.95
CA ALA A 30 14.21 -16.69 14.18
C ALA A 30 13.52 -16.64 12.80
N ASN A 31 13.15 -17.78 12.21
CA ASN A 31 12.64 -17.88 10.86
C ASN A 31 11.12 -18.08 10.77
N MET A 32 10.44 -18.36 11.89
CA MET A 32 9.00 -18.63 11.91
C MET A 32 8.20 -17.44 12.45
N ASP A 33 7.00 -17.26 11.92
CA ASP A 33 6.02 -16.33 12.49
C ASP A 33 5.34 -16.95 13.71
N ALA A 34 5.41 -16.26 14.84
CA ALA A 34 4.95 -16.78 16.14
C ALA A 34 3.42 -16.99 16.19
N LEU A 35 2.64 -16.24 15.40
CA LEU A 35 1.18 -16.35 15.39
C LEU A 35 0.70 -17.53 14.54
N THR A 36 1.28 -17.69 13.34
CA THR A 36 0.77 -18.57 12.28
C THR A 36 1.57 -19.86 12.11
N ASN A 37 2.77 -19.91 12.68
CA ASN A 37 3.68 -21.05 12.57
C ASN A 37 3.95 -21.49 11.11
N ILE A 38 4.12 -20.51 10.23
CA ILE A 38 4.76 -20.58 8.91
C ILE A 38 5.98 -19.68 8.92
N TYR A 39 6.76 -19.63 7.85
CA TYR A 39 7.94 -18.77 7.82
C TYR A 39 7.56 -17.28 7.99
N ASN A 40 8.35 -16.56 8.78
CA ASN A 40 8.28 -15.10 8.77
C ASN A 40 8.97 -14.56 7.51
N ARG A 41 8.90 -13.27 7.28
CA ARG A 41 9.49 -12.60 6.11
C ARG A 41 10.95 -13.00 5.89
N TYR A 42 11.77 -12.93 6.93
CA TYR A 42 13.21 -13.25 6.83
C TYR A 42 13.45 -14.72 6.46
N GLY A 43 12.73 -15.65 7.10
CA GLY A 43 12.81 -17.08 6.82
C GLY A 43 12.37 -17.41 5.40
N PHE A 44 11.26 -16.82 4.95
CA PHE A 44 10.75 -16.99 3.60
C PHE A 44 11.75 -16.48 2.55
N ASP A 45 12.22 -15.22 2.67
CA ASP A 45 13.14 -14.62 1.72
C ASP A 45 14.44 -15.43 1.58
N THR A 46 15.00 -15.83 2.73
CA THR A 46 16.24 -16.63 2.77
C THR A 46 16.08 -17.99 2.07
N LEU A 47 14.96 -18.67 2.30
CA LEU A 47 14.71 -19.98 1.70
C LEU A 47 14.33 -19.87 0.22
N ALA A 48 13.52 -18.89 -0.16
CA ALA A 48 13.15 -18.63 -1.53
C ALA A 48 14.37 -18.35 -2.42
N GLU A 49 15.30 -17.52 -1.95
CA GLU A 49 16.54 -17.23 -2.62
C GLU A 49 17.38 -18.51 -2.82
N ARG A 50 17.53 -19.31 -1.76
CA ARG A 50 18.26 -20.59 -1.82
C ARG A 50 17.63 -21.59 -2.77
N MET A 51 16.28 -21.69 -2.80
CA MET A 51 15.56 -22.62 -3.69
C MET A 51 15.80 -22.26 -5.16
N ILE A 52 15.68 -20.99 -5.53
CA ILE A 52 15.90 -20.50 -6.89
C ILE A 52 17.39 -20.65 -7.27
N ALA A 53 18.29 -20.25 -6.38
CA ALA A 53 19.75 -20.35 -6.65
C ALA A 53 20.22 -21.79 -6.84
N LYS A 54 19.65 -22.76 -6.12
CA LYS A 54 19.98 -24.18 -6.23
C LYS A 54 19.55 -24.79 -7.56
N ASN A 55 18.39 -24.36 -8.08
CA ASN A 55 17.79 -24.89 -9.31
C ASN A 55 17.29 -23.75 -10.23
N PRO A 56 18.21 -22.95 -10.82
CA PRO A 56 17.83 -21.73 -11.55
C PRO A 56 17.16 -21.99 -12.91
N ARG A 57 17.11 -23.24 -13.35
CA ARG A 57 16.44 -23.65 -14.59
C ARG A 57 15.00 -24.12 -14.37
N ASN A 58 14.58 -24.28 -13.11
CA ASN A 58 13.24 -24.71 -12.79
C ASN A 58 12.26 -23.51 -12.88
N HIS A 59 11.00 -23.83 -13.11
CA HIS A 59 9.90 -22.87 -13.01
C HIS A 59 9.46 -22.74 -11.55
N TYR A 60 9.20 -21.51 -11.13
CA TYR A 60 8.63 -21.21 -9.81
C TYR A 60 7.49 -20.23 -9.97
N ILE A 61 6.48 -20.38 -9.15
CA ILE A 61 5.42 -19.39 -9.01
C ILE A 61 5.55 -18.72 -7.64
N ALA A 62 5.77 -17.43 -7.63
CA ALA A 62 5.67 -16.64 -6.43
C ALA A 62 4.30 -15.96 -6.36
N ALA A 63 3.62 -16.08 -5.24
CA ALA A 63 2.34 -15.43 -5.01
C ALA A 63 2.37 -14.61 -3.72
N LEU A 64 1.67 -13.49 -3.75
CA LEU A 64 1.39 -12.65 -2.60
C LEU A 64 -0.12 -12.61 -2.40
N LEU A 65 -0.57 -12.81 -1.19
CA LEU A 65 -1.98 -12.77 -0.84
C LEU A 65 -2.20 -11.93 0.42
N ASP A 66 -3.42 -11.44 0.56
CA ASP A 66 -3.80 -10.54 1.63
C ASP A 66 -5.28 -10.80 1.99
N VAL A 67 -5.60 -10.66 3.28
CA VAL A 67 -6.98 -10.81 3.77
C VAL A 67 -7.78 -9.55 3.44
N ASP A 68 -8.85 -9.73 2.70
CA ASP A 68 -9.70 -8.61 2.30
C ASP A 68 -10.37 -7.97 3.53
N ASP A 69 -10.30 -6.62 3.59
CA ASP A 69 -10.88 -5.80 4.67
C ASP A 69 -10.41 -6.16 6.09
N PHE A 70 -9.19 -6.67 6.24
CA PHE A 70 -8.67 -7.14 7.54
C PHE A 70 -8.71 -6.08 8.63
N LYS A 71 -8.45 -4.82 8.28
CA LYS A 71 -8.57 -3.71 9.23
C LYS A 71 -10.01 -3.57 9.74
N LEU A 72 -11.01 -3.63 8.85
CA LEU A 72 -12.42 -3.58 9.21
C LEU A 72 -12.80 -4.77 10.11
N ILE A 73 -12.27 -5.97 9.81
CA ILE A 73 -12.46 -7.16 10.63
C ILE A 73 -11.94 -6.90 12.06
N ASN A 74 -10.76 -6.33 12.21
CA ASN A 74 -10.19 -5.98 13.52
C ASN A 74 -11.00 -4.90 14.24
N ASP A 75 -11.43 -3.87 13.52
CA ASP A 75 -12.18 -2.75 14.09
C ASP A 75 -13.57 -3.20 14.59
N VAL A 76 -14.22 -4.14 13.90
CA VAL A 76 -15.56 -4.66 14.25
C VAL A 76 -15.51 -5.77 15.29
N TYR A 77 -14.60 -6.74 15.16
CA TYR A 77 -14.58 -7.96 15.98
C TYR A 77 -13.43 -8.03 16.97
N GLY A 78 -12.48 -7.08 16.90
CA GLY A 78 -11.29 -7.01 17.74
C GLY A 78 -10.12 -7.86 17.24
N HIS A 79 -8.91 -7.52 17.69
CA HIS A 79 -7.64 -8.15 17.25
C HIS A 79 -7.59 -9.66 17.48
N THR A 80 -8.19 -10.16 18.57
CA THR A 80 -8.22 -11.62 18.84
C THR A 80 -8.98 -12.40 17.77
N TYR A 81 -10.00 -11.78 17.17
CA TYR A 81 -10.71 -12.34 16.04
C TYR A 81 -9.83 -12.36 14.79
N GLY A 82 -9.17 -11.23 14.48
CA GLY A 82 -8.23 -11.14 13.37
C GLY A 82 -7.08 -12.16 13.48
N ASP A 83 -6.52 -12.33 14.68
CA ASP A 83 -5.50 -13.35 14.94
C ASP A 83 -6.01 -14.78 14.64
N SER A 84 -7.28 -15.06 14.98
CA SER A 84 -7.91 -16.34 14.67
C SER A 84 -8.10 -16.55 13.16
N ALA A 85 -8.48 -15.50 12.44
CA ALA A 85 -8.58 -15.53 10.98
C ALA A 85 -7.23 -15.79 10.32
N LEU A 86 -6.16 -15.11 10.78
CA LEU A 86 -4.79 -15.30 10.26
C LEU A 86 -4.26 -16.72 10.53
N LYS A 87 -4.51 -17.28 11.71
CA LYS A 87 -4.18 -18.68 12.02
C LYS A 87 -4.91 -19.64 11.11
N ASN A 88 -6.22 -19.43 10.92
CA ASN A 88 -7.04 -20.24 10.03
C ASN A 88 -6.54 -20.20 8.58
N LEU A 89 -6.15 -19.02 8.09
CA LEU A 89 -5.58 -18.87 6.76
C LEU A 89 -4.28 -19.68 6.61
N ALA A 90 -3.35 -19.53 7.54
CA ALA A 90 -2.10 -20.29 7.53
C ALA A 90 -2.34 -21.80 7.56
N ASP A 91 -3.28 -22.28 8.38
CA ASP A 91 -3.62 -23.70 8.45
C ASP A 91 -4.32 -24.19 7.18
N SER A 92 -5.13 -23.36 6.55
CA SER A 92 -5.73 -23.64 5.23
C SER A 92 -4.67 -23.74 4.15
N MET A 93 -3.64 -22.86 4.17
CA MET A 93 -2.51 -22.93 3.26
C MET A 93 -1.71 -24.23 3.44
N LYS A 94 -1.37 -24.58 4.68
CA LYS A 94 -0.65 -25.85 4.99
C LYS A 94 -1.42 -27.10 4.55
N LYS A 95 -2.74 -27.07 4.62
CA LYS A 95 -3.59 -28.21 4.19
C LYS A 95 -3.73 -28.28 2.67
N PHE A 96 -3.76 -27.15 2.00
CA PHE A 96 -3.99 -27.08 0.56
C PHE A 96 -2.73 -27.30 -0.27
N PHE A 97 -1.60 -26.72 0.16
CA PHE A 97 -0.35 -26.79 -0.58
C PHE A 97 0.51 -27.99 -0.12
N PRO A 98 1.21 -28.65 -1.05
CA PRO A 98 2.20 -29.70 -0.72
C PRO A 98 3.32 -29.17 0.16
N SER A 99 4.03 -30.10 0.83
CA SER A 99 5.09 -29.76 1.81
C SER A 99 6.36 -29.16 1.20
N ASP A 100 6.54 -29.24 -0.11
CA ASP A 100 7.65 -28.62 -0.85
C ASP A 100 7.37 -27.16 -1.24
N VAL A 101 6.13 -26.69 -1.03
CA VAL A 101 5.75 -25.29 -1.23
C VAL A 101 6.17 -24.47 -0.02
N LEU A 102 6.88 -23.38 -0.27
CA LEU A 102 7.29 -22.46 0.77
C LEU A 102 6.15 -21.49 1.10
N LEU A 103 5.75 -21.46 2.38
CA LEU A 103 4.69 -20.60 2.89
C LEU A 103 5.24 -19.62 3.90
N GLY A 104 4.93 -18.34 3.74
CA GLY A 104 5.40 -17.28 4.64
C GLY A 104 4.35 -16.24 4.94
N ARG A 105 4.57 -15.50 6.05
CA ARG A 105 3.81 -14.30 6.43
C ARG A 105 4.74 -13.10 6.44
N ASN A 106 4.43 -12.13 5.59
CA ASN A 106 5.25 -10.91 5.42
C ASN A 106 5.09 -9.92 6.57
N GLY A 107 3.95 -10.00 7.28
CA GLY A 107 3.53 -9.13 8.37
C GLY A 107 2.07 -8.71 8.21
N GLY A 108 1.41 -8.29 9.28
CA GLY A 108 0.01 -7.93 9.22
C GLY A 108 -0.88 -9.05 8.67
N ASP A 109 -1.58 -8.77 7.58
CA ASP A 109 -2.48 -9.65 6.85
C ASP A 109 -1.88 -10.22 5.54
N GLU A 110 -0.59 -9.99 5.29
CA GLU A 110 0.11 -10.40 4.09
C GLU A 110 0.81 -11.74 4.21
N PHE A 111 0.54 -12.62 3.25
CA PHE A 111 1.17 -13.93 3.14
C PHE A 111 1.84 -14.11 1.78
N CYS A 112 2.88 -14.92 1.74
CA CYS A 112 3.61 -15.23 0.53
C CYS A 112 3.73 -16.75 0.31
N ILE A 113 3.77 -17.15 -0.95
CA ILE A 113 3.87 -18.53 -1.38
C ILE A 113 4.94 -18.61 -2.47
N LEU A 114 5.80 -19.64 -2.41
CA LEU A 114 6.67 -20.01 -3.53
C LEU A 114 6.44 -21.48 -3.87
N ILE A 115 5.92 -21.72 -5.06
CA ILE A 115 5.59 -23.08 -5.57
C ILE A 115 6.72 -23.49 -6.52
N PRO A 116 7.51 -24.51 -6.21
CA PRO A 116 8.53 -25.03 -7.11
C PRO A 116 7.92 -25.91 -8.20
N ASN A 117 8.63 -26.04 -9.33
CA ASN A 117 8.27 -26.91 -10.45
C ASN A 117 6.83 -26.72 -10.94
N CYS A 118 6.36 -25.50 -10.96
CA CYS A 118 4.99 -25.16 -11.31
C CYS A 118 4.97 -24.21 -12.52
N THR A 119 4.18 -24.54 -13.52
CA THR A 119 3.96 -23.69 -14.68
C THR A 119 2.86 -22.66 -14.41
N TYR A 120 2.77 -21.66 -15.27
CA TYR A 120 1.71 -20.65 -15.21
C TYR A 120 0.30 -21.25 -15.20
N GLU A 121 0.06 -22.25 -16.08
CA GLU A 121 -1.26 -22.86 -16.24
C GLU A 121 -1.66 -23.67 -15.00
N ASP A 122 -0.72 -24.48 -14.45
CA ASP A 122 -0.95 -25.24 -13.22
C ASP A 122 -1.21 -24.32 -12.02
N ALA A 123 -0.47 -23.21 -11.95
CA ALA A 123 -0.64 -22.22 -10.89
C ALA A 123 -2.00 -21.54 -10.96
N LYS A 124 -2.44 -21.16 -12.17
CA LYS A 124 -3.72 -20.47 -12.38
C LYS A 124 -4.88 -21.28 -11.83
N GLU A 125 -4.93 -22.57 -12.09
CA GLU A 125 -5.99 -23.45 -11.60
C GLU A 125 -5.94 -23.56 -10.07
N LYS A 126 -4.78 -23.95 -9.52
CA LYS A 126 -4.58 -24.15 -8.08
C LYS A 126 -4.84 -22.89 -7.27
N LEU A 127 -4.26 -21.75 -7.66
CA LEU A 127 -4.39 -20.50 -6.92
C LEU A 127 -5.81 -19.93 -7.03
N THR A 128 -6.47 -20.09 -8.18
CA THR A 128 -7.88 -19.70 -8.35
C THR A 128 -8.78 -20.54 -7.46
N GLN A 129 -8.57 -21.86 -7.41
CA GLN A 129 -9.31 -22.78 -6.55
C GLN A 129 -9.11 -22.40 -5.08
N PHE A 130 -7.86 -22.17 -4.65
CA PHE A 130 -7.55 -21.75 -3.29
C PHE A 130 -8.26 -20.45 -2.92
N THR A 131 -8.21 -19.44 -3.79
CA THR A 131 -8.82 -18.12 -3.53
C THR A 131 -10.34 -18.19 -3.45
N LYS A 132 -10.99 -18.93 -4.38
CA LYS A 132 -12.46 -19.06 -4.43
C LYS A 132 -13.05 -19.86 -3.29
N THR A 133 -12.27 -20.72 -2.64
CA THR A 133 -12.74 -21.49 -1.48
C THR A 133 -12.88 -20.58 -0.27
N PRO A 134 -14.08 -20.39 0.29
CA PRO A 134 -14.28 -19.56 1.48
C PRO A 134 -13.38 -20.01 2.64
N LYS A 135 -12.78 -19.06 3.34
CA LYS A 135 -11.98 -19.33 4.54
C LYS A 135 -12.88 -19.25 5.73
N THR A 136 -13.31 -20.42 6.25
CA THR A 136 -14.24 -20.51 7.37
C THR A 136 -13.52 -20.94 8.64
N PHE A 137 -13.89 -20.40 9.78
CA PHE A 137 -13.38 -20.78 11.11
C PHE A 137 -14.42 -20.55 12.20
N LEU A 138 -14.27 -21.29 13.30
CA LEU A 138 -15.11 -21.14 14.48
C LEU A 138 -14.50 -20.08 15.42
N TYR A 139 -15.32 -19.07 15.76
CA TYR A 139 -14.97 -18.09 16.78
C TYR A 139 -16.11 -17.91 17.77
N LYS A 140 -15.84 -18.14 19.05
CA LYS A 140 -16.85 -18.10 20.15
C LYS A 140 -18.11 -18.91 19.84
N GLY A 141 -17.94 -20.11 19.24
CA GLY A 141 -19.03 -21.04 18.91
C GLY A 141 -19.86 -20.68 17.67
N LYS A 142 -19.50 -19.63 16.93
CA LYS A 142 -20.12 -19.26 15.66
C LYS A 142 -19.16 -19.46 14.51
N GLU A 143 -19.70 -19.87 13.36
CA GLU A 143 -18.95 -19.97 12.13
C GLU A 143 -18.84 -18.59 11.47
N HIS A 144 -17.64 -18.24 11.06
CA HIS A 144 -17.29 -16.99 10.38
C HIS A 144 -16.54 -17.29 9.11
N SER A 145 -16.63 -16.40 8.13
CA SER A 145 -15.88 -16.50 6.88
C SER A 145 -15.24 -15.17 6.52
N PHE A 146 -14.15 -15.27 5.78
CA PHE A 146 -13.45 -14.12 5.20
C PHE A 146 -12.95 -14.46 3.79
N TYR A 147 -12.62 -13.43 3.04
CA TYR A 147 -12.11 -13.54 1.67
C TYR A 147 -10.66 -13.10 1.60
N ILE A 148 -10.00 -13.51 0.53
CA ILE A 148 -8.60 -13.18 0.25
C ILE A 148 -8.45 -12.74 -1.20
N SER A 149 -7.52 -11.84 -1.44
CA SER A 149 -7.05 -11.48 -2.78
C SER A 149 -5.63 -11.99 -2.98
N LEU A 150 -5.30 -12.47 -4.20
CA LEU A 150 -4.03 -13.12 -4.49
C LEU A 150 -3.47 -12.69 -5.86
N GLY A 151 -2.26 -12.10 -5.87
CA GLY A 151 -1.49 -11.86 -7.09
C GLY A 151 -0.33 -12.84 -7.22
N TYR A 152 0.04 -13.26 -8.45
CA TYR A 152 1.14 -14.18 -8.66
C TYR A 152 1.98 -13.87 -9.90
N ALA A 153 3.23 -14.32 -9.89
CA ALA A 153 4.20 -14.12 -10.96
C ALA A 153 5.05 -15.37 -11.18
N GLU A 154 5.46 -15.62 -12.43
CA GLU A 154 6.22 -16.80 -12.86
C GLU A 154 7.70 -16.50 -13.03
N TYR A 155 8.58 -17.33 -12.47
CA TYR A 155 10.00 -17.34 -12.74
C TYR A 155 10.32 -18.34 -13.89
N PRO A 156 11.20 -18.00 -14.83
CA PRO A 156 12.01 -16.77 -14.93
C PRO A 156 11.33 -15.61 -15.68
N ARG A 157 10.11 -15.81 -16.17
CA ARG A 157 9.42 -14.89 -17.09
C ARG A 157 9.22 -13.49 -16.51
N SER A 158 8.84 -13.38 -15.23
CA SER A 158 8.49 -12.11 -14.58
C SER A 158 9.63 -11.53 -13.74
N GLY A 159 10.76 -12.21 -13.62
CA GLY A 159 11.89 -11.72 -12.83
C GLY A 159 13.03 -12.73 -12.71
N SER A 160 14.21 -12.25 -12.35
CA SER A 160 15.45 -13.04 -12.22
C SER A 160 15.73 -13.51 -10.78
N ASN A 161 14.98 -13.04 -9.79
CA ASN A 161 15.09 -13.42 -8.39
C ASN A 161 13.75 -13.31 -7.67
N HIS A 162 13.65 -13.87 -6.46
CA HIS A 162 12.40 -13.90 -5.71
C HIS A 162 11.85 -12.50 -5.35
N PHE A 163 12.70 -11.51 -5.11
CA PHE A 163 12.25 -10.14 -4.81
C PHE A 163 11.53 -9.50 -5.99
N GLN A 164 12.04 -9.71 -7.21
CA GLN A 164 11.37 -9.23 -8.41
C GLN A 164 10.04 -9.95 -8.61
N LEU A 165 9.97 -11.25 -8.37
CA LEU A 165 8.74 -12.03 -8.47
C LEU A 165 7.69 -11.57 -7.47
N ILE A 166 8.06 -11.38 -6.19
CA ILE A 166 7.14 -10.86 -5.17
C ILE A 166 6.64 -9.46 -5.53
N ARG A 167 7.51 -8.59 -6.07
CA ARG A 167 7.10 -7.26 -6.54
C ARG A 167 6.11 -7.35 -7.72
N CYS A 168 6.31 -8.29 -8.64
CA CYS A 168 5.38 -8.52 -9.74
C CYS A 168 4.05 -9.10 -9.23
N ALA A 169 4.10 -10.02 -8.27
CA ALA A 169 2.91 -10.56 -7.62
C ALA A 169 2.12 -9.47 -6.86
N ASP A 170 2.83 -8.54 -6.20
CA ASP A 170 2.22 -7.39 -5.53
C ASP A 170 1.48 -6.46 -6.50
N ALA A 171 2.06 -6.20 -7.67
CA ALA A 171 1.39 -5.42 -8.72
C ALA A 171 0.07 -6.08 -9.17
N ALA A 172 0.06 -7.41 -9.35
CA ALA A 172 -1.15 -8.15 -9.69
C ALA A 172 -2.19 -8.17 -8.54
N LEU A 173 -1.73 -8.29 -7.29
CA LEU A 173 -2.59 -8.21 -6.10
C LEU A 173 -3.26 -6.84 -5.97
N TYR A 174 -2.50 -5.79 -6.24
CA TYR A 174 -3.02 -4.43 -6.22
C TYR A 174 -4.17 -4.23 -7.22
N GLU A 175 -4.01 -4.73 -8.45
CA GLU A 175 -5.07 -4.67 -9.47
C GLU A 175 -6.36 -5.37 -9.03
N ILE A 176 -6.26 -6.53 -8.38
CA ILE A 176 -7.44 -7.21 -7.83
C ILE A 176 -8.13 -6.36 -6.77
N LYS A 177 -7.35 -5.76 -5.86
CA LYS A 177 -7.88 -4.91 -4.80
C LYS A 177 -8.62 -3.69 -5.35
N LEU A 178 -8.20 -3.16 -6.50
CA LEU A 178 -8.88 -2.06 -7.21
C LEU A 178 -10.18 -2.51 -7.89
N HIS A 179 -10.27 -3.77 -8.32
CA HIS A 179 -11.38 -4.26 -9.14
C HIS A 179 -12.37 -5.17 -8.38
N GLY A 180 -12.49 -4.98 -7.07
CA GLY A 180 -13.57 -5.63 -6.29
C GLY A 180 -13.11 -6.73 -5.35
N LYS A 181 -11.78 -6.96 -5.17
CA LYS A 181 -11.23 -7.93 -4.22
C LYS A 181 -11.66 -9.39 -4.49
N ASN A 182 -11.43 -10.31 -3.54
CA ASN A 182 -11.84 -11.72 -3.60
C ASN A 182 -11.51 -12.37 -4.95
N GLY A 183 -10.25 -12.29 -5.38
CA GLY A 183 -9.83 -12.75 -6.70
C GLY A 183 -8.38 -13.22 -6.75
N CYS A 184 -8.05 -13.83 -7.90
CA CYS A 184 -6.69 -14.29 -8.22
C CYS A 184 -6.28 -13.76 -9.59
N MET A 185 -5.09 -13.15 -9.69
CA MET A 185 -4.57 -12.60 -10.95
C MET A 185 -3.09 -12.87 -11.12
N ALA A 186 -2.73 -13.20 -12.36
CA ALA A 186 -1.34 -13.26 -12.77
C ALA A 186 -0.78 -11.89 -13.13
N TYR A 187 0.48 -11.67 -12.80
CA TYR A 187 1.22 -10.54 -13.30
C TYR A 187 1.31 -10.56 -14.83
N ARG A 188 1.11 -9.39 -15.44
CA ARG A 188 1.33 -9.15 -16.88
C ARG A 188 2.24 -7.93 -17.03
N GLU A 189 3.08 -7.92 -18.04
CA GLU A 189 3.89 -6.74 -18.36
C GLU A 189 2.98 -5.53 -18.58
N GLY A 190 3.36 -4.39 -17.99
CA GLY A 190 2.56 -3.17 -18.00
C GLY A 190 1.68 -2.96 -16.76
N LEU A 191 1.50 -3.96 -15.89
CA LEU A 191 0.96 -3.72 -14.56
C LEU A 191 1.99 -2.93 -13.75
N GLN A 192 1.65 -1.71 -13.40
CA GLN A 192 2.50 -0.91 -12.52
C GLN A 192 2.46 -1.53 -11.13
N SER A 193 3.64 -1.79 -10.56
CA SER A 193 3.74 -2.03 -9.14
C SER A 193 3.28 -0.76 -8.43
N GLY A 194 2.03 -0.73 -8.02
CA GLY A 194 1.53 0.35 -7.18
C GLY A 194 2.43 0.38 -5.96
N ILE A 195 3.16 1.48 -5.76
CA ILE A 195 3.76 1.75 -4.45
C ILE A 195 2.58 1.64 -3.49
N ARG A 196 2.53 0.60 -2.67
CA ARG A 196 1.58 0.50 -1.56
C ARG A 196 1.74 1.76 -0.72
N LYS A 197 0.96 2.77 -1.04
CA LYS A 197 0.72 3.82 -0.07
C LYS A 197 -0.06 3.15 1.05
N GLN A 198 0.47 3.19 2.24
CA GLN A 198 -0.04 2.60 3.50
C GLN A 198 -1.43 3.11 3.93
N LEU A 199 -2.16 3.71 3.04
CA LEU A 199 -3.54 4.15 3.23
C LEU A 199 -4.41 3.22 2.40
N GLY A 200 -5.29 2.47 3.03
CA GLY A 200 -6.26 1.57 2.39
C GLY A 200 -7.32 2.28 1.53
N PHE A 201 -6.94 3.45 0.98
CA PHE A 201 -7.69 4.23 0.02
C PHE A 201 -6.73 4.60 -1.10
N ALA A 202 -7.13 4.42 -2.36
CA ALA A 202 -6.42 5.06 -3.44
C ALA A 202 -6.45 6.57 -3.20
N LEU A 203 -5.33 7.28 -3.42
CA LEU A 203 -5.28 8.74 -3.24
C LEU A 203 -6.38 9.43 -4.06
N LYS A 204 -6.71 8.84 -5.20
CA LYS A 204 -7.81 9.24 -6.07
C LYS A 204 -9.15 9.12 -5.36
N ASP A 205 -9.42 8.01 -4.66
CA ASP A 205 -10.71 7.83 -3.98
C ASP A 205 -10.88 8.81 -2.81
N VAL A 206 -9.81 9.06 -2.05
CA VAL A 206 -9.85 10.06 -0.96
C VAL A 206 -10.04 11.46 -1.54
N SER A 207 -9.28 11.83 -2.55
CA SER A 207 -9.34 13.17 -3.12
C SER A 207 -10.64 13.44 -3.88
N GLU A 208 -11.21 12.43 -4.58
CA GLU A 208 -12.49 12.56 -5.27
C GLU A 208 -13.70 12.63 -4.33
N HIS A 209 -13.60 12.08 -3.12
CA HIS A 209 -14.70 12.07 -2.14
C HIS A 209 -14.46 13.04 -0.96
N LEU A 210 -13.42 13.88 -1.00
CA LEU A 210 -13.28 14.95 -0.04
C LEU A 210 -14.42 15.95 -0.22
N PRO A 211 -15.15 16.33 0.85
CA PRO A 211 -16.24 17.30 0.78
C PRO A 211 -15.71 18.75 0.73
N CYS A 212 -14.62 18.98 0.00
CA CYS A 212 -14.00 20.29 -0.20
C CYS A 212 -13.31 20.32 -1.57
N ALA A 213 -13.26 21.50 -2.18
CA ALA A 213 -12.50 21.75 -3.39
C ALA A 213 -11.01 21.60 -3.08
N PHE A 214 -10.29 20.78 -3.88
CA PHE A 214 -8.92 20.39 -3.59
C PHE A 214 -8.08 20.32 -4.86
N ILE A 215 -6.85 20.86 -4.81
CA ILE A 215 -5.86 20.78 -5.89
C ILE A 215 -4.48 20.37 -5.36
N ILE A 216 -3.62 19.93 -6.27
CA ILE A 216 -2.19 19.72 -6.04
C ILE A 216 -1.43 20.46 -7.13
N TYR A 217 -0.44 21.27 -6.73
CA TYR A 217 0.45 21.93 -7.66
C TYR A 217 1.90 21.97 -7.14
N LYS A 218 2.85 22.23 -8.02
CA LYS A 218 4.27 22.28 -7.70
C LYS A 218 4.61 23.45 -6.80
N ALA A 219 5.33 23.19 -5.71
CA ALA A 219 5.77 24.22 -4.77
C ALA A 219 7.13 24.80 -5.20
N ASP A 220 7.13 25.59 -6.29
CA ASP A 220 8.28 26.28 -6.81
C ASP A 220 7.89 27.72 -7.21
N LYS A 221 8.75 28.71 -6.87
CA LYS A 221 8.49 30.14 -7.14
C LYS A 221 8.43 30.51 -8.65
N LYS A 222 8.98 29.64 -9.51
CA LYS A 222 9.05 29.89 -10.97
C LYS A 222 8.21 28.90 -11.78
N ASP A 223 7.77 27.82 -11.13
CA ASP A 223 7.07 26.73 -11.79
C ASP A 223 5.99 26.21 -10.84
N ASP A 224 4.77 26.69 -11.04
CA ASP A 224 3.57 26.39 -10.26
C ASP A 224 2.64 25.40 -10.98
N GLU A 225 3.23 24.41 -11.66
CA GLU A 225 2.50 23.45 -12.48
C GLU A 225 1.43 22.70 -11.67
N LEU A 226 0.19 22.74 -12.18
CA LEU A 226 -0.96 22.04 -11.63
C LEU A 226 -0.89 20.55 -12.00
N PHE A 227 -0.95 19.68 -11.01
CA PHE A 227 -0.92 18.22 -11.18
C PHE A 227 -2.28 17.55 -11.05
N TYR A 228 -3.16 18.12 -10.22
CA TYR A 228 -4.44 17.49 -9.90
C TYR A 228 -5.48 18.51 -9.41
N ALA A 229 -6.75 18.21 -9.69
CA ALA A 229 -7.92 18.83 -9.08
C ALA A 229 -9.01 17.78 -8.88
N ASN A 230 -9.73 17.80 -7.75
CA ASN A 230 -10.83 16.87 -7.50
C ASN A 230 -12.16 17.35 -8.10
N HIS A 231 -13.16 16.48 -8.07
CA HIS A 231 -14.49 16.76 -8.60
C HIS A 231 -15.12 18.02 -7.99
N GLU A 232 -15.01 18.21 -6.68
CA GLU A 232 -15.56 19.37 -5.97
C GLU A 232 -14.92 20.68 -6.43
N PHE A 233 -13.61 20.69 -6.72
CA PHE A 233 -12.94 21.86 -7.27
C PHE A 233 -13.44 22.19 -8.70
N LEU A 234 -13.55 21.17 -9.56
CA LEU A 234 -14.08 21.35 -10.91
C LEU A 234 -15.53 21.87 -10.90
N HIS A 235 -16.35 21.31 -10.00
CA HIS A 235 -17.73 21.77 -9.81
C HIS A 235 -17.80 23.21 -9.31
N MET A 236 -17.01 23.57 -8.30
CA MET A 236 -16.96 24.94 -7.75
C MET A 236 -16.53 25.98 -8.78
N THR A 237 -15.59 25.61 -9.65
CA THR A 237 -15.04 26.51 -10.65
C THR A 237 -15.72 26.43 -12.03
N GLY A 238 -16.62 25.44 -12.22
CA GLY A 238 -17.42 25.29 -13.43
C GLY A 238 -16.72 24.59 -14.58
N TYR A 239 -15.62 23.85 -14.35
CA TYR A 239 -14.97 23.03 -15.35
C TYR A 239 -15.62 21.66 -15.46
N LYS A 240 -15.73 21.10 -16.66
CA LYS A 240 -16.36 19.79 -16.91
C LYS A 240 -15.45 18.61 -16.59
N ASN A 241 -14.15 18.78 -16.78
CA ASN A 241 -13.13 17.75 -16.55
C ASN A 241 -11.74 18.38 -16.40
N LEU A 242 -10.75 17.55 -16.03
CA LEU A 242 -9.36 17.97 -15.84
C LEU A 242 -8.70 18.48 -17.13
N ASP A 243 -9.02 17.92 -18.29
CA ASP A 243 -8.41 18.33 -19.56
C ASP A 243 -8.83 19.76 -19.93
N GLU A 244 -10.11 20.10 -19.75
CA GLU A 244 -10.61 21.47 -19.94
C GLU A 244 -9.96 22.43 -18.94
N PHE A 245 -9.86 22.03 -17.67
CA PHE A 245 -9.24 22.80 -16.62
C PHE A 245 -7.76 23.11 -16.90
N PHE A 246 -6.97 22.07 -17.22
CA PHE A 246 -5.55 22.24 -17.54
C PHE A 246 -5.30 23.04 -18.82
N SER A 247 -6.15 22.88 -19.84
CA SER A 247 -6.06 23.65 -21.06
C SER A 247 -6.33 25.14 -20.81
N HIS A 248 -7.36 25.45 -20.03
CA HIS A 248 -7.78 26.81 -19.73
C HIS A 248 -6.80 27.56 -18.83
N THR A 249 -6.28 26.87 -17.81
CA THR A 249 -5.29 27.43 -16.87
C THR A 249 -3.86 27.35 -17.38
N LYS A 250 -3.61 26.71 -18.53
CA LYS A 250 -2.26 26.40 -19.05
C LYS A 250 -1.41 25.66 -18.01
N LYS A 251 -2.05 24.86 -17.18
CA LYS A 251 -1.45 24.12 -16.04
C LYS A 251 -0.73 25.00 -15.01
N SER A 252 -1.04 26.29 -14.88
CA SER A 252 -0.43 27.17 -13.89
C SER A 252 -1.45 27.57 -12.84
N PHE A 253 -1.08 27.46 -11.56
CA PHE A 253 -1.89 27.89 -10.44
C PHE A 253 -2.12 29.41 -10.46
N ARG A 254 -1.11 30.18 -10.83
CA ARG A 254 -1.17 31.63 -10.97
C ARG A 254 -2.34 32.09 -11.87
N ASN A 255 -2.66 31.32 -12.92
CA ASN A 255 -3.74 31.66 -13.84
C ASN A 255 -5.16 31.47 -13.26
N LEU A 256 -5.27 30.87 -12.06
CA LEU A 256 -6.51 30.84 -11.27
C LEU A 256 -6.75 32.10 -10.47
N ILE A 257 -5.72 32.91 -10.25
CA ILE A 257 -5.77 34.09 -9.39
C ILE A 257 -6.13 35.28 -10.26
N ARG A 258 -6.96 36.18 -9.73
CA ARG A 258 -7.26 37.47 -10.39
C ARG A 258 -5.97 38.25 -10.63
N GLU A 259 -5.80 38.80 -11.83
CA GLU A 259 -4.53 39.37 -12.28
C GLU A 259 -3.95 40.44 -11.34
N ASP A 260 -4.79 41.31 -10.78
CA ASP A 260 -4.38 42.37 -9.85
C ASP A 260 -3.97 41.85 -8.46
N GLU A 261 -4.28 40.60 -8.12
CA GLU A 261 -3.97 39.97 -6.84
C GLU A 261 -2.75 39.02 -6.90
N GLN A 262 -2.31 38.63 -8.10
CA GLN A 262 -1.29 37.59 -8.30
C GLN A 262 0.00 37.82 -7.52
N GLU A 263 0.63 38.99 -7.68
CA GLU A 263 1.92 39.30 -7.04
C GLU A 263 1.82 39.35 -5.50
N GLN A 264 0.75 39.97 -5.00
CA GLN A 264 0.52 40.08 -3.56
C GLN A 264 0.28 38.72 -2.94
N MET A 265 -0.49 37.85 -3.60
CA MET A 265 -0.82 36.52 -3.11
C MET A 265 0.40 35.61 -3.10
N GLU A 266 1.15 35.52 -4.20
CA GLU A 266 2.38 34.75 -4.26
C GLU A 266 3.38 35.19 -3.21
N SER A 267 3.59 36.50 -3.06
CA SER A 267 4.46 37.05 -2.02
C SER A 267 4.01 36.64 -0.61
N SER A 268 2.70 36.63 -0.37
CA SER A 268 2.15 36.23 0.94
C SER A 268 2.33 34.74 1.24
N ILE A 269 2.07 33.85 0.26
CA ILE A 269 2.31 32.40 0.38
C ILE A 269 3.78 32.14 0.75
N TRP A 270 4.68 32.67 -0.06
CA TRP A 270 6.11 32.41 0.13
C TRP A 270 6.66 33.03 1.40
N LYS A 271 6.12 34.18 1.84
CA LYS A 271 6.50 34.78 3.13
C LYS A 271 6.10 33.89 4.31
N GLN A 272 4.95 33.23 4.26
CA GLN A 272 4.52 32.28 5.29
C GLN A 272 5.42 31.03 5.29
N ILE A 273 5.71 30.46 4.13
CA ILE A 273 6.54 29.27 3.96
C ILE A 273 8.01 29.54 4.32
N ASP A 274 8.60 30.63 3.81
CA ASP A 274 9.99 31.01 4.11
C ASP A 274 10.15 31.39 5.61
N GLY A 275 9.06 31.79 6.28
CA GLY A 275 8.97 32.00 7.71
C GLY A 275 8.96 30.73 8.56
N GLY A 276 9.05 29.53 7.94
CA GLY A 276 9.10 28.25 8.62
C GLY A 276 7.74 27.60 8.85
N ASN A 277 6.66 28.11 8.27
CA ASN A 277 5.36 27.47 8.31
C ASN A 277 5.28 26.38 7.24
N GLU A 278 4.73 25.22 7.60
CA GLU A 278 4.39 24.16 6.63
C GLU A 278 3.06 24.43 5.92
N ASN A 279 2.23 25.32 6.44
CA ASN A 279 0.92 25.67 5.93
C ASN A 279 0.86 27.17 5.61
N ASP A 280 0.05 27.53 4.63
CA ASP A 280 -0.34 28.89 4.32
C ASP A 280 -1.86 29.06 4.36
N TYR A 281 -2.30 30.30 4.59
CA TYR A 281 -3.70 30.70 4.62
C TYR A 281 -3.83 32.03 3.91
N ILE A 282 -4.62 32.07 2.84
CA ILE A 282 -4.76 33.28 2.06
C ILE A 282 -6.16 33.42 1.48
N TYR A 283 -6.61 34.66 1.32
CA TYR A 283 -7.88 34.98 0.67
C TYR A 283 -7.61 35.66 -0.66
N PHE A 284 -8.29 35.19 -1.72
CA PHE A 284 -8.20 35.81 -3.03
C PHE A 284 -9.44 35.52 -3.90
N HIS A 285 -9.52 36.23 -5.03
CA HIS A 285 -10.55 36.00 -6.04
C HIS A 285 -10.06 34.98 -7.06
N MET A 286 -10.64 33.78 -7.02
CA MET A 286 -10.36 32.69 -7.94
C MET A 286 -11.19 32.82 -9.21
N ARG A 287 -10.55 32.70 -10.36
CA ARG A 287 -11.17 32.75 -11.67
C ARG A 287 -11.91 31.44 -11.96
N LYS A 288 -13.16 31.54 -12.42
CA LYS A 288 -13.99 30.42 -12.86
C LYS A 288 -13.88 30.23 -14.39
N ASN A 289 -14.40 29.09 -14.88
CA ASN A 289 -14.42 28.76 -16.30
C ASN A 289 -15.19 29.80 -17.16
N ASP A 290 -16.26 30.37 -16.61
CA ASP A 290 -17.08 31.39 -17.27
C ASP A 290 -16.48 32.82 -17.24
N GLY A 291 -15.26 32.97 -16.71
CA GLY A 291 -14.56 34.26 -16.53
C GLY A 291 -15.01 35.05 -15.31
N SER A 292 -16.04 34.65 -14.58
CA SER A 292 -16.40 35.25 -13.28
C SER A 292 -15.41 34.87 -12.19
N TYR A 293 -15.53 35.52 -11.02
CA TYR A 293 -14.67 35.26 -9.87
C TYR A 293 -15.47 34.77 -8.69
N ILE A 294 -14.86 33.90 -7.89
CA ILE A 294 -15.34 33.45 -6.59
C ILE A 294 -14.31 33.81 -5.54
N PHE A 295 -14.76 34.39 -4.41
CA PHE A 295 -13.88 34.72 -3.29
C PHE A 295 -13.66 33.47 -2.44
N VAL A 296 -12.41 33.07 -2.24
CA VAL A 296 -12.04 31.83 -1.55
C VAL A 296 -11.03 32.05 -0.45
N LEU A 297 -11.10 31.21 0.57
CA LEU A 297 -10.00 30.94 1.48
C LEU A 297 -9.22 29.75 0.93
N ASP A 298 -7.94 29.95 0.67
CA ASP A 298 -6.93 28.97 0.38
C ASP A 298 -6.29 28.51 1.69
N HIS A 299 -6.25 27.21 1.89
CA HIS A 299 -5.46 26.57 2.94
C HIS A 299 -4.55 25.52 2.30
N GLY A 300 -3.30 25.91 2.12
CA GLY A 300 -2.26 25.10 1.52
C GLY A 300 -1.33 24.46 2.54
N ARG A 301 -0.73 23.33 2.16
CA ARG A 301 0.34 22.66 2.88
C ARG A 301 1.41 22.17 1.94
N ILE A 302 2.69 22.45 2.26
CA ILE A 302 3.82 21.87 1.53
C ILE A 302 4.10 20.46 2.00
N VAL A 303 4.28 19.55 1.00
CA VAL A 303 4.65 18.16 1.23
C VAL A 303 5.81 17.79 0.29
N GLU A 304 6.83 17.12 0.81
CA GLU A 304 7.90 16.54 0.00
C GLU A 304 7.45 15.20 -0.59
N THR A 305 7.52 15.06 -1.90
CA THR A 305 7.15 13.81 -2.58
C THR A 305 8.34 13.24 -3.34
N PRO A 306 8.54 11.89 -3.35
CA PRO A 306 9.67 11.27 -4.05
C PRO A 306 9.64 11.48 -5.57
N GLN A 307 8.46 11.67 -6.16
CA GLN A 307 8.27 11.72 -7.61
C GLN A 307 8.25 13.15 -8.15
N TYR A 308 7.68 14.11 -7.40
CA TYR A 308 7.46 15.49 -7.88
C TYR A 308 8.21 16.53 -7.05
N GLY A 309 9.03 16.09 -6.06
CA GLY A 309 9.68 17.01 -5.12
C GLY A 309 8.65 17.71 -4.22
N ARG A 310 8.84 18.99 -3.95
CA ARG A 310 7.93 19.79 -3.11
C ARG A 310 6.66 20.14 -3.87
N VAL A 311 5.51 19.86 -3.28
CA VAL A 311 4.18 20.18 -3.82
C VAL A 311 3.31 20.83 -2.76
N PHE A 312 2.38 21.66 -3.19
CA PHE A 312 1.29 22.16 -2.36
C PHE A 312 0.07 21.24 -2.48
N TYR A 313 -0.48 20.85 -1.35
CA TYR A 313 -1.81 20.29 -1.20
C TYR A 313 -2.73 21.42 -0.71
N VAL A 314 -3.72 21.80 -1.50
CA VAL A 314 -4.54 22.98 -1.22
C VAL A 314 -6.02 22.66 -1.18
N MET A 315 -6.68 23.11 -0.11
CA MET A 315 -8.13 23.10 0.02
C MET A 315 -8.69 24.50 -0.12
N PHE A 316 -9.81 24.62 -0.82
CA PHE A 316 -10.52 25.89 -0.97
C PHE A 316 -11.88 25.86 -0.31
N ILE A 317 -12.19 26.98 0.34
CA ILE A 317 -13.50 27.24 0.95
C ILE A 317 -14.07 28.51 0.31
N ALA A 318 -15.22 28.40 -0.36
CA ALA A 318 -15.92 29.58 -0.86
C ALA A 318 -16.42 30.45 0.29
N VAL A 319 -16.06 31.72 0.27
CA VAL A 319 -16.47 32.70 1.29
C VAL A 319 -17.67 33.51 0.79
N SER A 320 -18.80 33.33 1.47
CA SER A 320 -20.02 34.13 1.20
C SER A 320 -20.06 35.36 2.08
N TYR A 321 -20.16 36.54 1.50
CA TYR A 321 -20.22 37.84 2.22
C TYR A 321 -21.50 38.07 3.07
N THR A 322 -22.43 37.10 3.13
CA THR A 322 -23.72 37.29 3.79
C THR A 322 -23.71 37.34 5.32
N HIS A 323 -22.55 37.19 5.99
CA HIS A 323 -22.45 37.13 7.44
C HIS A 323 -21.41 38.06 8.12
N LEU A 324 -20.90 39.07 7.43
CA LEU A 324 -20.02 40.07 8.05
C LEU A 324 -20.74 41.42 8.27
N THR A 325 -21.95 41.40 8.86
CA THR A 325 -22.43 42.59 9.61
C THR A 325 -21.96 42.45 11.05
N LEU A 326 -20.86 43.16 11.37
CA LEU A 326 -20.51 43.42 12.75
C LEU A 326 -21.68 44.09 13.46
N PRO A 327 -22.08 43.65 14.68
CA PRO A 327 -23.06 44.39 15.44
C PRO A 327 -22.47 45.77 15.72
N THR A 328 -23.05 46.80 15.09
CA THR A 328 -22.84 48.21 15.49
C THR A 328 -23.24 48.33 16.96
N LYS A 329 -22.25 48.57 17.82
CA LYS A 329 -22.51 48.98 19.19
C LYS A 329 -23.36 50.28 19.17
N ALA A 330 -24.59 50.17 19.73
CA ALA A 330 -25.36 51.31 20.18
C ALA A 330 -24.76 51.84 21.48
#